data_f82903f3d52098f7c4a4f4ecde98ec97
#
_entry.id   f82903f3d52098f7c4a4f4ecde98ec97
#
_cell.length_a   1.000
_cell.length_b   1.000
_cell.length_c   1.000
_cell.angle_alpha   90.00
_cell.angle_beta   90.00
_cell.angle_gamma   90.00
#
_symmetry.space_group_name_H-M   'P 1'
#
loop_
_entity.id
_entity.type
_entity.pdbx_description
1 polymer ?
#
loop_
_entity_poly.entity_id
_entity_poly.type
_entity_poly.pdbx_seq_one_letter_code
_entity_poly.pdbx_strand_id
1 'polypeptide(L)'
;MRTRFIIRGAAGRKGVFMIPIQWKQNDKKTMHVNEAENGVVYLTWPAIEKIEGIRHAFSTRIGGVSKEHLSSMNLSFSRGDDPANVRENYRRFCEAAGFEVENIVTSDQTHTTKVRYVTKADCGSGVTRDRDFHDIDGMITDEPGVVLATFYADCVPLYFVDPVHRAIGLSHSGWRGTVHKMGQATLDAMHERFGTEAKDVIAAVGPSICQDCYEVSGDVIEEFRAAFPETLHEKLFYGK
;
A
#
# COMPACT_ATOMS: atom_id res chain seq x y z
N MET A 1 -0.04 0.64 21.04
CA MET A 1 1.28 1.25 21.34
C MET A 1 1.70 2.11 20.16
N ARG A 2 1.90 3.40 20.35
CA ARG A 2 2.28 4.34 19.30
C ARG A 2 3.69 4.02 18.83
N THR A 3 3.91 3.83 17.53
CA THR A 3 5.24 3.75 16.93
C THR A 3 5.97 5.06 17.26
N ARG A 4 6.88 5.03 18.25
CA ARG A 4 7.70 6.19 18.60
C ARG A 4 8.84 6.31 17.62
N PHE A 5 8.77 7.28 16.74
CA PHE A 5 9.94 7.77 16.01
C PHE A 5 10.82 8.55 17.00
N ILE A 6 12.01 8.06 17.27
CA ILE A 6 13.00 8.78 18.08
C ILE A 6 13.81 9.64 17.12
N ILE A 7 13.56 10.95 17.16
CA ILE A 7 14.38 11.94 16.47
C ILE A 7 15.58 12.25 17.36
N ARG A 8 16.78 11.83 16.97
CA ARG A 8 18.04 12.37 17.53
C ARG A 8 18.65 13.31 16.53
N GLY A 9 18.57 14.62 16.84
CA GLY A 9 19.24 15.66 16.10
C GLY A 9 20.76 15.66 16.36
N ALA A 10 21.56 15.60 15.31
CA ALA A 10 22.96 16.01 15.33
C ALA A 10 23.07 17.34 14.62
N ALA A 11 23.51 18.36 15.34
CA ALA A 11 23.75 19.69 14.78
C ALA A 11 25.04 19.70 13.94
N GLY A 12 24.94 20.15 12.70
CA GLY A 12 26.10 20.52 11.92
C GLY A 12 25.97 20.36 10.43
N ARG A 13 25.82 21.50 9.73
CA ARG A 13 25.75 21.78 8.28
C ARG A 13 24.33 21.74 7.71
N LYS A 14 24.03 22.75 6.87
CA LYS A 14 22.85 22.82 6.02
C LYS A 14 22.85 21.58 5.11
N GLY A 15 22.25 20.51 5.60
CA GLY A 15 22.14 19.21 4.98
C GLY A 15 20.74 18.68 5.29
N VAL A 16 20.13 18.11 4.30
CA VAL A 16 18.89 17.34 4.33
C VAL A 16 18.86 16.49 5.59
N PHE A 17 17.84 16.66 6.42
CA PHE A 17 17.63 15.83 7.61
C PHE A 17 17.17 14.45 7.14
N MET A 18 18.07 13.51 7.02
CA MET A 18 17.70 12.10 6.90
C MET A 18 17.08 11.65 8.21
N ILE A 19 15.79 11.29 8.19
CA ILE A 19 15.16 10.60 9.29
C ILE A 19 15.47 9.11 9.12
N PRO A 20 16.34 8.52 9.94
CA PRO A 20 16.65 7.10 9.79
C PRO A 20 15.42 6.28 10.18
N ILE A 21 14.82 5.60 9.23
CA ILE A 21 13.83 4.56 9.51
C ILE A 21 14.58 3.39 10.14
N GLN A 22 14.31 3.11 11.42
CA GLN A 22 14.87 1.96 12.10
C GLN A 22 13.92 0.77 11.97
N TRP A 23 14.38 -0.26 11.28
CA TRP A 23 13.66 -1.52 11.11
C TRP A 23 13.77 -2.35 12.39
N LYS A 24 12.63 -2.71 13.00
CA LYS A 24 12.58 -3.35 14.32
C LYS A 24 13.01 -4.83 14.28
N GLN A 25 12.92 -5.50 13.14
CA GLN A 25 13.02 -6.97 13.08
C GLN A 25 13.82 -7.54 11.90
N ASN A 26 14.59 -6.77 11.13
CA ASN A 26 15.20 -7.36 9.95
C ASN A 26 16.58 -6.80 9.59
N ASP A 27 17.57 -7.67 9.58
CA ASP A 27 18.91 -7.42 9.03
C ASP A 27 18.88 -7.37 7.49
N LYS A 28 17.77 -7.78 6.87
CA LYS A 28 17.60 -7.77 5.42
C LYS A 28 16.79 -6.53 5.02
N LYS A 29 17.40 -5.65 4.26
CA LYS A 29 16.71 -4.52 3.61
C LYS A 29 15.75 -5.05 2.54
N THR A 30 14.52 -5.34 2.94
CA THR A 30 13.46 -5.78 2.03
C THR A 30 12.84 -4.64 1.24
N MET A 31 13.05 -3.41 1.70
CA MET A 31 12.56 -2.18 1.08
C MET A 31 13.67 -1.13 1.04
N HIS A 32 13.66 -0.31 0.01
CA HIS A 32 14.47 0.91 -0.06
C HIS A 32 13.68 2.10 0.50
N VAL A 33 14.39 2.97 1.21
CA VAL A 33 13.87 4.26 1.65
C VAL A 33 14.37 5.31 0.67
N ASN A 34 13.43 5.98 0.02
CA ASN A 34 13.71 7.04 -0.94
C ASN A 34 13.36 8.39 -0.30
N GLU A 35 14.21 9.39 -0.49
CA GLU A 35 13.99 10.77 -0.10
C GLU A 35 14.09 11.64 -1.34
N ALA A 36 12.99 12.28 -1.71
CA ALA A 36 12.93 13.15 -2.86
C ALA A 36 13.39 14.58 -2.52
N GLU A 37 13.77 15.37 -3.52
CA GLU A 37 14.22 16.76 -3.35
C GLU A 37 13.17 17.66 -2.68
N ASN A 38 11.87 17.35 -2.86
CA ASN A 38 10.78 18.06 -2.20
C ASN A 38 10.52 17.61 -0.75
N GLY A 39 11.39 16.76 -0.19
CA GLY A 39 11.34 16.28 1.20
C GLY A 39 10.35 15.13 1.43
N VAL A 40 9.72 14.60 0.39
CA VAL A 40 8.84 13.42 0.51
C VAL A 40 9.67 12.17 0.71
N VAL A 41 9.31 11.36 1.70
CA VAL A 41 9.95 10.06 1.96
C VAL A 41 8.96 8.95 1.63
N TYR A 42 9.40 7.99 0.81
CA TYR A 42 8.59 6.84 0.40
C TYR A 42 9.42 5.56 0.31
N LEU A 43 8.74 4.43 0.27
CA LEU A 43 9.36 3.11 0.22
C LEU A 43 9.14 2.45 -1.14
N THR A 44 10.13 1.66 -1.57
CA THR A 44 10.07 0.83 -2.78
C THR A 44 10.65 -0.57 -2.50
N TRP A 45 10.37 -1.53 -3.38
CA TRP A 45 10.85 -2.90 -3.26
C TRP A 45 11.89 -3.22 -4.36
N PRO A 46 13.12 -3.61 -3.99
CA PRO A 46 14.19 -3.92 -4.93
C PRO A 46 13.83 -4.95 -6.00
N ALA A 47 12.92 -5.88 -5.67
CA ALA A 47 12.46 -6.89 -6.63
C ALA A 47 11.61 -6.27 -7.76
N ILE A 48 10.76 -5.29 -7.42
CA ILE A 48 9.88 -4.61 -8.39
C ILE A 48 10.65 -3.52 -9.15
N GLU A 49 11.61 -2.82 -8.51
CA GLU A 49 12.44 -1.80 -9.16
C GLU A 49 13.21 -2.30 -10.39
N LYS A 50 13.49 -3.61 -10.44
CA LYS A 50 14.22 -4.24 -11.54
C LYS A 50 13.36 -4.48 -12.78
N ILE A 51 12.05 -4.29 -12.68
CA ILE A 51 11.12 -4.55 -13.78
C ILE A 51 10.95 -3.27 -14.60
N GLU A 52 11.43 -3.30 -15.83
CA GLU A 52 11.34 -2.17 -16.73
C GLU A 52 9.89 -1.75 -17.00
N GLY A 53 9.64 -0.45 -16.91
CA GLY A 53 8.32 0.15 -17.16
C GLY A 53 7.36 0.07 -15.97
N ILE A 54 7.75 -0.55 -14.85
CA ILE A 54 6.94 -0.58 -13.62
C ILE A 54 7.45 0.45 -12.62
N ARG A 55 6.52 1.25 -12.09
CA ARG A 55 6.77 2.16 -10.97
C ARG A 55 5.88 1.80 -9.80
N HIS A 56 6.40 1.91 -8.61
CA HIS A 56 5.65 1.64 -7.38
C HIS A 56 6.21 2.49 -6.24
N ALA A 57 5.37 2.78 -5.27
CA ALA A 57 5.76 3.50 -4.07
C ALA A 57 4.78 3.19 -2.92
N PHE A 58 5.27 3.28 -1.70
CA PHE A 58 4.47 3.32 -0.50
C PHE A 58 4.79 4.60 0.25
N SER A 59 3.81 5.48 0.47
CA SER A 59 4.01 6.75 1.13
C SER A 59 4.36 6.56 2.61
N THR A 60 5.21 7.43 3.14
CA THR A 60 5.34 7.62 4.59
C THR A 60 4.54 8.85 5.02
N ARG A 61 4.61 9.19 6.29
CA ARG A 61 3.99 10.42 6.81
C ARG A 61 4.83 11.69 6.58
N ILE A 62 5.96 11.61 5.90
CA ILE A 62 6.97 12.67 5.80
C ILE A 62 6.86 13.40 4.46
N GLY A 63 7.00 14.73 4.51
CA GLY A 63 7.09 15.57 3.32
C GLY A 63 5.77 16.18 2.83
N GLY A 64 4.67 15.96 3.56
CA GLY A 64 3.38 16.60 3.27
C GLY A 64 3.19 17.96 3.96
N VAL A 65 1.98 18.52 3.82
CA VAL A 65 1.59 19.83 4.36
C VAL A 65 0.49 19.77 5.41
N SER A 66 -0.12 18.62 5.62
CA SER A 66 -1.16 18.41 6.64
C SER A 66 -0.61 18.66 8.04
N LYS A 67 -1.47 19.06 8.97
CA LYS A 67 -1.09 19.49 10.32
C LYS A 67 -1.67 18.57 11.39
N GLU A 68 -1.28 18.81 12.63
CA GLU A 68 -1.80 18.14 13.83
C GLU A 68 -1.69 16.61 13.73
N HIS A 69 -2.78 15.89 14.02
CA HIS A 69 -2.81 14.43 14.00
C HIS A 69 -2.68 13.81 12.60
N LEU A 70 -2.94 14.60 11.55
CA LEU A 70 -2.78 14.22 10.14
C LEU A 70 -1.38 14.53 9.57
N SER A 71 -0.51 15.11 10.39
CA SER A 71 0.84 15.52 9.99
C SER A 71 1.68 14.32 9.52
N SER A 72 2.25 14.45 8.31
CA SER A 72 2.15 15.55 7.35
C SER A 72 1.59 15.11 6.00
N MET A 73 1.73 13.85 5.60
CA MET A 73 1.36 13.30 4.28
C MET A 73 0.01 12.57 4.36
N ASN A 74 -1.07 13.29 4.66
CA ASN A 74 -2.40 12.73 4.56
C ASN A 74 -2.86 12.74 3.10
N LEU A 75 -3.23 11.57 2.58
CA LEU A 75 -3.73 11.38 1.21
C LEU A 75 -5.24 11.03 1.18
N SER A 76 -5.93 11.17 2.32
CA SER A 76 -7.36 10.86 2.42
C SER A 76 -8.21 12.11 2.55
N PHE A 77 -9.18 12.28 1.66
CA PHE A 77 -10.17 13.36 1.73
C PHE A 77 -11.22 13.17 2.83
N SER A 78 -11.34 11.96 3.41
CA SER A 78 -12.38 11.62 4.39
C SER A 78 -11.94 11.71 5.85
N ARG A 79 -10.73 12.23 6.14
CA ARG A 79 -10.17 12.28 7.51
C ARG A 79 -10.27 13.64 8.19
N GLY A 80 -11.03 14.57 7.62
CA GLY A 80 -11.25 15.90 8.21
C GLY A 80 -10.11 16.89 7.97
N ASP A 81 -9.25 16.65 6.99
CA ASP A 81 -8.24 17.60 6.54
C ASP A 81 -8.84 18.63 5.57
N ASP A 82 -8.14 19.75 5.41
CA ASP A 82 -8.44 20.68 4.32
C ASP A 82 -8.18 19.98 2.98
N PRO A 83 -9.17 19.93 2.08
CA PRO A 83 -8.98 19.33 0.75
C PRO A 83 -7.82 19.94 -0.04
N ALA A 84 -7.45 21.19 0.22
CA ALA A 84 -6.29 21.83 -0.40
C ALA A 84 -4.99 21.19 0.05
N ASN A 85 -4.87 20.83 1.35
CA ASN A 85 -3.71 20.10 1.87
C ASN A 85 -3.60 18.72 1.25
N VAL A 86 -4.73 18.01 1.12
CA VAL A 86 -4.75 16.66 0.53
C VAL A 86 -4.31 16.71 -0.94
N ARG A 87 -4.80 17.67 -1.72
CA ARG A 87 -4.38 17.88 -3.12
C ARG A 87 -2.88 18.19 -3.23
N GLU A 88 -2.37 19.06 -2.36
CA GLU A 88 -0.94 19.38 -2.33
C GLU A 88 -0.10 18.15 -1.95
N ASN A 89 -0.56 17.31 -1.02
CA ASN A 89 0.10 16.07 -0.67
C ASN A 89 0.14 15.08 -1.86
N TYR A 90 -0.97 14.95 -2.60
CA TYR A 90 -0.96 14.15 -3.85
C TYR A 90 0.06 14.69 -4.85
N ARG A 91 0.06 16.01 -5.10
CA ARG A 91 1.01 16.64 -6.01
C ARG A 91 2.45 16.34 -5.61
N ARG A 92 2.80 16.54 -4.34
CA ARG A 92 4.16 16.28 -3.81
C ARG A 92 4.55 14.82 -3.90
N PHE A 93 3.65 13.91 -3.51
CA PHE A 93 3.92 12.48 -3.55
C PHE A 93 4.08 11.98 -4.98
N CYS A 94 3.22 12.40 -5.89
CA CYS A 94 3.29 12.03 -7.30
C CYS A 94 4.57 12.56 -7.96
N GLU A 95 4.94 13.82 -7.71
CA GLU A 95 6.21 14.40 -8.17
C GLU A 95 7.40 13.57 -7.69
N ALA A 96 7.44 13.21 -6.40
CA ALA A 96 8.51 12.43 -5.80
C ALA A 96 8.61 11.01 -6.37
N ALA A 97 7.48 10.34 -6.58
CA ALA A 97 7.43 8.95 -7.03
C ALA A 97 7.33 8.80 -8.56
N GLY A 98 7.21 9.92 -9.30
CA GLY A 98 7.14 9.94 -10.76
C GLY A 98 5.80 9.45 -11.31
N PHE A 99 4.70 9.81 -10.65
CA PHE A 99 3.32 9.56 -11.09
C PHE A 99 2.65 10.86 -11.55
N GLU A 100 1.58 10.73 -12.34
CA GLU A 100 0.67 11.81 -12.66
C GLU A 100 -0.59 11.68 -11.79
N VAL A 101 -0.99 12.76 -11.12
CA VAL A 101 -2.15 12.76 -10.20
C VAL A 101 -3.43 12.35 -10.93
N GLU A 102 -3.59 12.81 -12.16
CA GLU A 102 -4.74 12.56 -13.02
C GLU A 102 -4.90 11.09 -13.42
N ASN A 103 -3.81 10.33 -13.34
CA ASN A 103 -3.78 8.92 -13.70
C ASN A 103 -4.10 7.97 -12.53
N ILE A 104 -4.28 8.52 -11.32
CA ILE A 104 -4.58 7.72 -10.14
C ILE A 104 -6.01 7.22 -10.16
N VAL A 105 -6.19 5.94 -9.85
CA VAL A 105 -7.46 5.30 -9.53
C VAL A 105 -7.39 4.79 -8.10
N THR A 106 -8.30 5.25 -7.23
CA THR A 106 -8.35 4.80 -5.83
C THR A 106 -9.43 3.75 -5.63
N SER A 107 -9.14 2.72 -4.84
CA SER A 107 -10.14 1.74 -4.41
C SER A 107 -11.12 2.33 -3.38
N ASP A 108 -12.29 1.73 -3.26
CA ASP A 108 -13.27 2.00 -2.20
C ASP A 108 -13.29 0.81 -1.23
N GLN A 109 -12.37 0.84 -0.27
CA GLN A 109 -12.03 -0.28 0.59
C GLN A 109 -13.05 -0.49 1.70
N THR A 110 -13.73 -1.63 1.67
CA THR A 110 -14.74 -2.05 2.65
C THR A 110 -14.44 -3.42 3.27
N HIS A 111 -13.20 -3.91 3.11
CA HIS A 111 -12.68 -5.18 3.61
C HIS A 111 -13.34 -6.41 2.95
N THR A 112 -13.64 -6.31 1.66
CA THR A 112 -14.09 -7.41 0.81
C THR A 112 -12.91 -8.10 0.12
N THR A 113 -13.21 -9.03 -0.81
CA THR A 113 -12.23 -9.62 -1.72
C THR A 113 -12.55 -9.31 -3.18
N LYS A 114 -13.37 -8.29 -3.42
CA LYS A 114 -13.73 -7.89 -4.77
C LYS A 114 -12.55 -7.19 -5.45
N VAL A 115 -12.22 -7.65 -6.64
CA VAL A 115 -11.17 -7.11 -7.50
C VAL A 115 -11.80 -6.52 -8.76
N ARG A 116 -11.38 -5.30 -9.12
CA ARG A 116 -11.85 -4.59 -10.31
C ARG A 116 -10.72 -4.45 -11.32
N TYR A 117 -10.99 -4.78 -12.59
CA TYR A 117 -10.17 -4.33 -13.69
C TYR A 117 -10.44 -2.85 -13.95
N VAL A 118 -9.40 -2.03 -13.95
CA VAL A 118 -9.46 -0.59 -14.19
C VAL A 118 -8.66 -0.22 -15.43
N THR A 119 -9.10 0.83 -16.10
CA THR A 119 -8.59 1.30 -17.38
C THR A 119 -8.27 2.79 -17.32
N LYS A 120 -7.77 3.37 -18.40
CA LYS A 120 -7.59 4.82 -18.53
C LYS A 120 -8.90 5.61 -18.35
N ALA A 121 -10.05 5.01 -18.64
CA ALA A 121 -11.33 5.65 -18.40
C ALA A 121 -11.64 5.86 -16.91
N ASP A 122 -11.04 5.05 -16.03
CA ASP A 122 -11.19 5.15 -14.58
C ASP A 122 -10.23 6.18 -13.95
N CYS A 123 -9.24 6.70 -14.69
CA CYS A 123 -8.23 7.64 -14.19
C CYS A 123 -8.87 8.88 -13.53
N GLY A 124 -8.26 9.33 -12.44
CA GLY A 124 -8.75 10.42 -11.59
C GLY A 124 -9.78 10.01 -10.53
N SER A 125 -10.35 8.79 -10.61
CA SER A 125 -11.40 8.33 -9.69
C SER A 125 -10.96 8.35 -8.23
N GLY A 126 -11.68 9.12 -7.39
CA GLY A 126 -11.44 9.29 -5.97
C GLY A 126 -10.33 10.29 -5.62
N VAL A 127 -9.73 10.98 -6.61
CA VAL A 127 -8.72 12.03 -6.41
C VAL A 127 -9.11 13.33 -7.10
N THR A 128 -9.25 13.32 -8.43
CA THR A 128 -9.60 14.50 -9.23
C THR A 128 -11.07 14.53 -9.66
N ARG A 129 -11.73 13.39 -9.58
CA ARG A 129 -13.17 13.20 -9.77
C ARG A 129 -13.74 12.19 -8.80
N ASP A 130 -15.05 12.20 -8.62
CA ASP A 130 -15.73 11.21 -7.79
C ASP A 130 -15.59 9.79 -8.39
N ARG A 131 -15.58 8.77 -7.51
CA ARG A 131 -15.67 7.38 -7.93
C ARG A 131 -17.09 7.03 -8.34
N ASP A 132 -17.19 6.15 -9.34
CA ASP A 132 -18.43 5.58 -9.83
C ASP A 132 -18.59 4.08 -9.47
N PHE A 133 -17.70 3.56 -8.64
CA PHE A 133 -17.73 2.19 -8.14
C PHE A 133 -17.48 2.13 -6.63
N HIS A 134 -17.98 1.07 -5.99
CA HIS A 134 -17.94 0.86 -4.55
C HIS A 134 -17.55 -0.58 -4.20
N ASP A 135 -17.16 -0.81 -2.92
CA ASP A 135 -16.84 -2.13 -2.38
C ASP A 135 -15.72 -2.85 -3.13
N ILE A 136 -14.65 -2.16 -3.47
CA ILE A 136 -13.50 -2.68 -4.19
C ILE A 136 -12.26 -2.60 -3.31
N ASP A 137 -11.70 -3.74 -2.94
CA ASP A 137 -10.48 -3.85 -2.14
C ASP A 137 -9.24 -4.24 -2.96
N GLY A 138 -9.42 -4.66 -4.21
CA GLY A 138 -8.36 -4.94 -5.17
C GLY A 138 -8.60 -4.32 -6.52
N MET A 139 -7.54 -3.91 -7.18
CA MET A 139 -7.59 -3.41 -8.56
C MET A 139 -6.48 -4.05 -9.38
N ILE A 140 -6.76 -4.33 -10.65
CA ILE A 140 -5.81 -4.86 -11.61
C ILE A 140 -5.86 -4.05 -12.91
N THR A 141 -4.73 -3.96 -13.61
CA THR A 141 -4.66 -3.30 -14.93
C THR A 141 -3.47 -3.80 -15.73
N ASP A 142 -3.60 -3.78 -17.04
CA ASP A 142 -2.53 -3.96 -18.05
C ASP A 142 -2.34 -2.67 -18.88
N GLU A 143 -3.07 -1.61 -18.58
CA GLU A 143 -2.97 -0.36 -19.33
C GLU A 143 -1.82 0.53 -18.84
N PRO A 144 -0.84 0.84 -19.71
CA PRO A 144 0.24 1.75 -19.35
C PRO A 144 -0.27 3.14 -18.97
N GLY A 145 0.29 3.69 -17.90
CA GLY A 145 -0.04 5.01 -17.40
C GLY A 145 -1.14 5.02 -16.33
N VAL A 146 -1.92 3.94 -16.15
CA VAL A 146 -2.86 3.83 -15.03
C VAL A 146 -2.10 3.62 -13.72
N VAL A 147 -2.46 4.37 -12.68
CA VAL A 147 -1.84 4.30 -11.35
C VAL A 147 -2.86 3.78 -10.33
N LEU A 148 -2.64 2.57 -9.84
CA LEU A 148 -3.49 1.98 -8.80
C LEU A 148 -3.10 2.54 -7.43
N ALA A 149 -4.07 2.96 -6.62
CA ALA A 149 -3.83 3.46 -5.26
C ALA A 149 -4.81 2.87 -4.23
N THR A 150 -4.27 2.42 -3.13
CA THR A 150 -4.98 1.88 -1.96
C THR A 150 -4.45 2.52 -0.69
N PHE A 151 -5.25 2.54 0.38
CA PHE A 151 -4.95 3.24 1.63
C PHE A 151 -4.85 2.29 2.80
N TYR A 152 -3.94 2.59 3.73
CA TYR A 152 -3.64 1.72 4.86
C TYR A 152 -3.38 2.54 6.12
N ALA A 153 -3.93 2.04 7.24
CA ALA A 153 -3.51 2.43 8.58
C ALA A 153 -2.74 1.25 9.21
N ASP A 154 -3.39 0.07 9.23
CA ASP A 154 -2.89 -1.14 9.86
C ASP A 154 -2.94 -2.36 8.94
N CYS A 155 -3.87 -2.40 7.98
CA CYS A 155 -4.07 -3.49 7.05
C CYS A 155 -2.88 -3.69 6.09
N VAL A 156 -2.83 -4.84 5.44
CA VAL A 156 -1.71 -5.30 4.63
C VAL A 156 -1.85 -4.87 3.17
N PRO A 157 -0.87 -4.11 2.62
CA PRO A 157 -0.74 -3.87 1.18
C PRO A 157 -0.22 -5.11 0.46
N LEU A 158 -0.88 -5.48 -0.63
CA LEU A 158 -0.44 -6.58 -1.51
C LEU A 158 -0.19 -6.03 -2.91
N TYR A 159 1.06 -6.12 -3.36
CA TYR A 159 1.51 -5.70 -4.69
C TYR A 159 1.75 -6.94 -5.55
N PHE A 160 1.25 -6.92 -6.78
CA PHE A 160 1.44 -7.98 -7.77
C PHE A 160 1.92 -7.38 -9.07
N VAL A 161 2.97 -7.94 -9.64
CA VAL A 161 3.52 -7.54 -10.93
C VAL A 161 3.73 -8.79 -11.77
N ASP A 162 3.08 -8.83 -12.91
CA ASP A 162 3.30 -9.83 -13.94
C ASP A 162 4.11 -9.20 -15.08
N PRO A 163 5.42 -9.45 -15.16
CA PRO A 163 6.25 -8.90 -16.22
C PRO A 163 6.00 -9.54 -17.59
N VAL A 164 5.41 -10.73 -17.65
CA VAL A 164 5.13 -11.46 -18.88
C VAL A 164 3.97 -10.80 -19.64
N HIS A 165 2.87 -10.55 -18.94
CA HIS A 165 1.67 -9.91 -19.51
C HIS A 165 1.65 -8.40 -19.31
N ARG A 166 2.70 -7.83 -18.66
CA ARG A 166 2.81 -6.40 -18.34
C ARG A 166 1.62 -5.87 -17.53
N ALA A 167 1.12 -6.70 -16.63
CA ALA A 167 -0.04 -6.42 -15.79
C ALA A 167 0.37 -6.20 -14.33
N ILE A 168 -0.39 -5.38 -13.63
CA ILE A 168 -0.20 -5.11 -12.21
C ILE A 168 -1.50 -5.32 -11.43
N GLY A 169 -1.35 -5.69 -10.16
CA GLY A 169 -2.43 -5.74 -9.19
C GLY A 169 -2.02 -5.06 -7.89
N LEU A 170 -2.95 -4.39 -7.26
CA LEU A 170 -2.77 -3.77 -5.94
C LEU A 170 -4.01 -4.02 -5.10
N SER A 171 -3.82 -4.60 -3.91
CA SER A 171 -4.95 -5.01 -3.06
C SER A 171 -4.74 -4.66 -1.61
N HIS A 172 -5.85 -4.37 -0.95
CA HIS A 172 -5.93 -4.11 0.47
C HIS A 172 -6.43 -5.38 1.19
N SER A 173 -5.63 -5.90 2.12
CA SER A 173 -5.94 -7.08 2.88
C SER A 173 -5.95 -6.78 4.38
N GLY A 174 -7.11 -6.47 4.93
CA GLY A 174 -7.35 -6.53 6.37
C GLY A 174 -7.50 -7.99 6.84
N TRP A 175 -7.81 -8.24 8.12
CA TRP A 175 -7.99 -9.59 8.62
C TRP A 175 -9.09 -10.36 7.86
N ARG A 176 -10.22 -9.73 7.51
CA ARG A 176 -11.27 -10.33 6.70
C ARG A 176 -10.76 -10.71 5.31
N GLY A 177 -10.06 -9.78 4.64
CA GLY A 177 -9.45 -10.05 3.34
C GLY A 177 -8.44 -11.20 3.40
N THR A 178 -7.69 -11.31 4.50
CA THR A 178 -6.72 -12.40 4.70
C THR A 178 -7.43 -13.75 4.88
N VAL A 179 -8.46 -13.82 5.73
CA VAL A 179 -9.29 -15.01 5.92
C VAL A 179 -9.93 -15.46 4.61
N HIS A 180 -10.48 -14.52 3.85
CA HIS A 180 -11.09 -14.78 2.54
C HIS A 180 -10.10 -14.79 1.38
N LYS A 181 -8.78 -14.83 1.66
CA LYS A 181 -7.70 -15.03 0.67
C LYS A 181 -7.66 -13.96 -0.43
N MET A 182 -7.66 -12.69 -0.03
CA MET A 182 -7.60 -11.54 -0.94
C MET A 182 -6.46 -11.64 -1.97
N GLY A 183 -5.29 -12.15 -1.54
CA GLY A 183 -4.15 -12.35 -2.45
C GLY A 183 -4.47 -13.35 -3.57
N GLN A 184 -5.14 -14.45 -3.24
CA GLN A 184 -5.60 -15.43 -4.21
C GLN A 184 -6.65 -14.82 -5.16
N ALA A 185 -7.64 -14.11 -4.61
CA ALA A 185 -8.67 -13.44 -5.41
C ALA A 185 -8.07 -12.46 -6.42
N THR A 186 -6.98 -11.77 -6.06
CA THR A 186 -6.29 -10.87 -6.98
C THR A 186 -5.56 -11.65 -8.08
N LEU A 187 -4.87 -12.73 -7.74
CA LEU A 187 -4.19 -13.58 -8.73
C LEU A 187 -5.19 -14.25 -9.68
N ASP A 188 -6.33 -14.73 -9.17
CA ASP A 188 -7.39 -15.32 -9.96
C ASP A 188 -7.95 -14.29 -10.97
N ALA A 189 -8.21 -13.06 -10.52
CA ALA A 189 -8.65 -11.98 -11.40
C ALA A 189 -7.61 -11.62 -12.47
N MET A 190 -6.32 -11.62 -12.13
CA MET A 190 -5.22 -11.42 -13.08
C MET A 190 -5.13 -12.59 -14.07
N HIS A 191 -5.30 -13.82 -13.60
CA HIS A 191 -5.34 -15.00 -14.46
C HIS A 191 -6.51 -14.95 -15.44
N GLU A 192 -7.72 -14.72 -14.96
CA GLU A 192 -8.93 -14.64 -15.80
C GLU A 192 -8.84 -13.53 -16.85
N ARG A 193 -8.26 -12.39 -16.48
CA ARG A 193 -8.24 -11.21 -17.35
C ARG A 193 -7.06 -11.19 -18.33
N PHE A 194 -5.87 -11.59 -17.87
CA PHE A 194 -4.61 -11.41 -18.59
C PHE A 194 -3.92 -12.72 -18.95
N GLY A 195 -4.38 -13.86 -18.39
CA GLY A 195 -3.68 -15.13 -18.49
C GLY A 195 -2.46 -15.25 -17.58
N THR A 196 -2.37 -14.37 -16.55
CA THR A 196 -1.28 -14.38 -15.58
C THR A 196 -1.14 -15.74 -14.90
N GLU A 197 0.07 -16.29 -14.89
CA GLU A 197 0.40 -17.50 -14.13
C GLU A 197 1.08 -17.11 -12.82
N ALA A 198 0.65 -17.68 -11.69
CA ALA A 198 1.19 -17.33 -10.36
C ALA A 198 2.72 -17.46 -10.26
N LYS A 199 3.33 -18.39 -11.02
CA LYS A 199 4.79 -18.60 -11.06
C LYS A 199 5.57 -17.43 -11.68
N ASP A 200 4.91 -16.61 -12.50
CA ASP A 200 5.51 -15.49 -13.23
C ASP A 200 5.33 -14.16 -12.46
N VAL A 201 4.53 -14.18 -11.39
CA VAL A 201 4.22 -12.97 -10.60
C VAL A 201 5.31 -12.69 -9.57
N ILE A 202 5.76 -11.44 -9.57
CA ILE A 202 6.55 -10.88 -8.48
C ILE A 202 5.58 -10.18 -7.52
N ALA A 203 5.51 -10.68 -6.29
CA ALA A 203 4.65 -10.13 -5.26
C ALA A 203 5.46 -9.45 -4.14
N ALA A 204 4.91 -8.38 -3.59
CA ALA A 204 5.45 -7.73 -2.39
C ALA A 204 4.35 -7.45 -1.38
N VAL A 205 4.72 -7.55 -0.10
CA VAL A 205 3.85 -7.21 1.03
C VAL A 205 4.37 -5.91 1.64
N GLY A 206 3.48 -4.94 1.78
CA GLY A 206 3.83 -3.62 2.30
C GLY A 206 3.80 -3.53 3.84
N PRO A 207 4.20 -2.37 4.38
CA PRO A 207 4.13 -2.10 5.81
C PRO A 207 2.71 -2.24 6.35
N SER A 208 2.58 -2.93 7.48
CA SER A 208 1.31 -3.15 8.18
C SER A 208 1.54 -3.14 9.68
N ILE A 209 0.47 -3.28 10.46
CA ILE A 209 0.56 -3.47 11.90
C ILE A 209 1.41 -4.71 12.23
N CYS A 210 2.30 -4.60 13.21
CA CYS A 210 3.13 -5.73 13.61
C CYS A 210 2.37 -6.68 14.54
N GLN A 211 2.80 -7.94 14.57
CA GLN A 211 2.21 -9.01 15.37
C GLN A 211 2.07 -8.63 16.85
N ASP A 212 3.08 -7.99 17.44
CA ASP A 212 3.07 -7.58 18.86
C ASP A 212 2.04 -6.49 19.18
N CYS A 213 1.60 -5.74 18.17
CA CYS A 213 0.66 -4.62 18.31
C CYS A 213 -0.76 -4.99 17.91
N TYR A 214 -0.94 -6.14 17.24
CA TYR A 214 -2.23 -6.54 16.69
C TYR A 214 -2.92 -7.59 17.58
N GLU A 215 -3.56 -7.10 18.62
CA GLU A 215 -4.42 -7.91 19.48
C GLU A 215 -5.78 -8.14 18.80
N VAL A 216 -6.24 -9.40 18.78
CA VAL A 216 -7.52 -9.81 18.20
C VAL A 216 -8.34 -10.59 19.19
N SER A 217 -9.65 -10.53 19.05
CA SER A 217 -10.61 -11.30 19.86
C SER A 217 -10.72 -12.76 19.39
N GLY A 218 -11.29 -13.59 20.23
CA GLY A 218 -11.42 -15.04 19.97
C GLY A 218 -12.21 -15.37 18.71
N ASP A 219 -13.22 -14.56 18.36
CA ASP A 219 -13.99 -14.71 17.13
C ASP A 219 -13.15 -14.58 15.87
N VAL A 220 -12.22 -13.63 15.84
CA VAL A 220 -11.26 -13.49 14.74
C VAL A 220 -10.35 -14.72 14.65
N ILE A 221 -9.90 -15.25 15.79
CA ILE A 221 -9.06 -16.47 15.83
C ILE A 221 -9.81 -17.66 15.23
N GLU A 222 -11.10 -17.85 15.56
CA GLU A 222 -11.90 -18.93 15.01
C GLU A 222 -12.09 -18.82 13.49
N GLU A 223 -12.26 -17.62 12.96
CA GLU A 223 -12.30 -17.40 11.51
C GLU A 223 -11.01 -17.84 10.82
N PHE A 224 -9.84 -17.51 11.41
CA PHE A 224 -8.56 -17.96 10.89
C PHE A 224 -8.38 -19.48 11.00
N ARG A 225 -8.81 -20.11 12.10
CA ARG A 225 -8.77 -21.56 12.26
C ARG A 225 -9.61 -22.28 11.22
N ALA A 226 -10.77 -21.75 10.93
CA ALA A 226 -11.64 -22.32 9.91
C ALA A 226 -11.08 -22.17 8.48
N ALA A 227 -10.38 -21.05 8.21
CA ALA A 227 -9.88 -20.72 6.86
C ALA A 227 -8.53 -21.35 6.50
N PHE A 228 -7.71 -21.71 7.50
CA PHE A 228 -6.36 -22.20 7.29
C PHE A 228 -6.11 -23.58 7.92
N PRO A 229 -5.24 -24.42 7.32
CA PRO A 229 -4.89 -25.73 7.88
C PRO A 229 -4.28 -25.61 9.28
N GLU A 230 -4.56 -26.58 10.14
CA GLU A 230 -4.08 -26.65 11.53
C GLU A 230 -2.56 -26.50 11.64
N THR A 231 -1.82 -27.00 10.64
CA THR A 231 -0.34 -26.90 10.57
C THR A 231 0.17 -25.46 10.48
N LEU A 232 -0.68 -24.50 10.20
CA LEU A 232 -0.34 -23.07 10.14
C LEU A 232 -0.77 -22.31 11.39
N HIS A 233 -1.60 -22.87 12.26
CA HIS A 233 -2.21 -22.12 13.37
C HIS A 233 -1.18 -21.51 14.32
N GLU A 234 -0.12 -22.24 14.68
CA GLU A 234 0.96 -21.74 15.53
C GLU A 234 1.75 -20.58 14.91
N LYS A 235 1.68 -20.42 13.58
CA LYS A 235 2.33 -19.31 12.84
C LYS A 235 1.43 -18.09 12.66
N LEU A 236 0.12 -18.29 12.80
CA LEU A 236 -0.87 -17.23 12.56
C LEU A 236 -1.16 -16.41 13.82
N PHE A 237 -1.15 -17.05 14.99
CA PHE A 237 -1.44 -16.40 16.26
C PHE A 237 -0.75 -17.09 17.43
N TYR A 238 -0.53 -16.34 18.50
CA TYR A 238 -0.04 -16.86 19.77
C TYR A 238 -0.85 -16.23 20.92
N GLY A 239 -1.03 -16.97 22.01
CA GLY A 239 -1.63 -16.46 23.25
C GLY A 239 -0.63 -15.61 24.03
N LYS A 240 -1.12 -14.54 24.63
CA LYS A 240 -0.38 -13.77 25.65
C LYS A 240 -0.66 -14.34 27.01
#